data_154cb18bf2ae878095abb878142bc19c
#
_entry.id   154cb18bf2ae878095abb878142bc19c
#
_cell.length_a   1.000
_cell.length_b   1.000
_cell.length_c   1.000
_cell.angle_alpha   90.00
_cell.angle_beta   90.00
_cell.angle_gamma   90.00
#
_symmetry.space_group_name_H-M   'P 1'
#
loop_
_entity.id
_entity.type
_entity.pdbx_description
1 polymer ?
#
loop_
_entity_poly.entity_id
_entity_poly.type
_entity_poly.pdbx_seq_one_letter_code
_entity_poly.pdbx_strand_id
1 'polypeptide(L)'
;MRSTRPLNGADSVGWKTIYDFDDVTSLGVDLMPFTPGLRAFYSVAAKEKERRATTELQMSVEPIADGVERLTVHFPRFAMDPTAEPPAAAVSGSAAEMAALREVLRGSRITVAIQTESPLLRTNSPHREDNRVTLFDADLQQALFSKQVSMLASTPSSFEEFLSALSDLPGVTLARDHDVTLEYQVPAASPPVASDTRPPETEIFLASLSAAEGKLFVSTPVNVTNSPGYDNQPSFTPDGREILFTSGRVIPTAPPPAPQGLALRDGQTDIYRYDIAARRISRVTQTPESEYSPTVMADGAHISVVRVEADGTQRLWSVIPSGPKIELALVLADVKPVGYHAWIDERTVALYVLGERGHPATLQIADTRSGKSEVVATAIGRSIQRMPTGEISFVQQERAADGAAQTATIKYMLDVGPSGQALPGSGIRTGVLIRPVANVLDPYLAWTPDGTLLMAVDTTLYRWRSGEPNWTVVANLGALGLRNVTRLAVSPKGDRLAIVAEAK
;
A
#
# COMPACT_ATOMS: atom_id res chain seq x y z
N MET A 1 8.68 1.18 5.38
CA MET A 1 8.43 2.65 5.26
C MET A 1 9.43 3.23 4.25
N ARG A 2 9.05 4.15 3.43
CA ARG A 2 9.94 4.71 2.39
C ARG A 2 10.26 6.16 2.76
N SER A 3 11.52 6.49 2.95
CA SER A 3 11.94 7.89 3.08
C SER A 3 12.88 8.25 1.93
N THR A 4 12.59 9.35 1.25
CA THR A 4 13.46 9.94 0.23
C THR A 4 13.92 11.28 0.74
N ARG A 5 15.23 11.49 0.85
CA ARG A 5 15.80 12.78 1.27
C ARG A 5 16.67 13.33 0.15
N PRO A 6 16.51 14.62 -0.21
CA PRO A 6 17.48 15.26 -1.08
C PRO A 6 18.85 15.34 -0.38
N LEU A 7 19.90 15.03 -1.12
CA LEU A 7 21.29 15.25 -0.69
C LEU A 7 21.71 16.62 -1.27
N ASN A 8 21.65 17.65 -0.45
CA ASN A 8 22.12 18.98 -0.83
C ASN A 8 23.51 19.20 -0.22
N GLY A 9 24.55 18.98 -1.01
CA GLY A 9 25.90 19.49 -0.75
C GLY A 9 26.10 20.82 -1.50
N ALA A 10 27.13 21.57 -1.15
CA ALA A 10 27.42 22.86 -1.77
C ALA A 10 27.59 22.78 -3.32
N ASP A 11 27.95 21.59 -3.84
CA ASP A 11 28.24 21.34 -5.27
C ASP A 11 27.59 20.06 -5.82
N SER A 12 26.62 19.45 -5.11
CA SER A 12 25.98 18.22 -5.58
C SER A 12 24.48 18.19 -5.24
N VAL A 13 23.67 17.83 -6.23
CA VAL A 13 22.23 17.56 -6.07
C VAL A 13 22.01 16.10 -6.31
N GLY A 14 21.44 15.38 -5.35
CA GLY A 14 21.18 13.97 -5.46
C GLY A 14 19.99 13.50 -4.60
N TRP A 15 19.63 12.26 -4.73
CA TRP A 15 18.55 11.64 -3.96
C TRP A 15 19.09 10.40 -3.24
N LYS A 16 18.87 10.34 -1.93
CA LYS A 16 19.05 9.14 -1.14
C LYS A 16 17.68 8.53 -0.90
N THR A 17 17.41 7.33 -1.42
CA THR A 17 16.21 6.58 -1.12
C THR A 17 16.57 5.44 -0.18
N ILE A 18 15.88 5.37 0.95
CA ILE A 18 16.02 4.29 1.93
C ILE A 18 14.73 3.48 1.87
N TYR A 19 14.88 2.17 1.72
CA TYR A 19 13.79 1.20 1.78
C TYR A 19 13.98 0.40 3.07
N ASP A 20 12.95 0.42 3.92
CA ASP A 20 12.89 -0.42 5.10
C ASP A 20 12.03 -1.65 4.78
N PHE A 21 12.50 -2.81 5.11
CA PHE A 21 11.82 -4.07 4.83
C PHE A 21 11.72 -4.91 6.11
N ASP A 22 10.53 -5.42 6.37
CA ASP A 22 10.31 -6.45 7.38
C ASP A 22 10.78 -7.83 6.84
N ASP A 23 10.74 -8.01 5.51
CA ASP A 23 11.21 -9.20 4.80
C ASP A 23 11.96 -8.79 3.52
N VAL A 24 13.27 -8.82 3.58
CA VAL A 24 14.15 -8.45 2.47
C VAL A 24 14.19 -9.50 1.36
N THR A 25 13.74 -10.74 1.62
CA THR A 25 13.77 -11.85 0.64
C THR A 25 12.80 -11.62 -0.54
N SER A 26 11.82 -10.75 -0.37
CA SER A 26 10.87 -10.36 -1.41
C SER A 26 11.34 -9.18 -2.27
N LEU A 27 12.53 -8.62 -1.98
CA LEU A 27 13.06 -7.46 -2.68
C LEU A 27 13.76 -7.89 -3.98
N GLY A 28 13.18 -7.51 -5.13
CA GLY A 28 13.86 -7.55 -6.42
C GLY A 28 14.56 -6.22 -6.70
N VAL A 29 15.88 -6.19 -6.70
CA VAL A 29 16.67 -5.03 -7.12
C VAL A 29 17.23 -5.32 -8.50
N ASP A 30 16.65 -4.68 -9.53
CA ASP A 30 17.21 -4.74 -10.88
C ASP A 30 18.42 -3.80 -10.97
N LEU A 31 19.60 -4.36 -11.23
CA LEU A 31 20.84 -3.59 -11.38
C LEU A 31 20.94 -2.89 -12.75
N MET A 32 20.07 -3.24 -13.70
CA MET A 32 20.13 -2.73 -15.08
C MET A 32 19.79 -1.25 -15.26
N PRO A 33 18.88 -0.61 -14.49
CA PRO A 33 18.63 0.82 -14.63
C PRO A 33 19.83 1.71 -14.36
N PHE A 34 20.82 1.19 -13.62
CA PHE A 34 22.02 1.92 -13.23
C PHE A 34 23.13 1.91 -14.29
N THR A 35 22.91 1.19 -15.39
CA THR A 35 23.90 1.05 -16.45
C THR A 35 23.27 1.30 -17.83
N PRO A 36 22.95 2.58 -18.19
CA PRO A 36 22.27 2.92 -19.46
C PRO A 36 22.98 2.36 -20.70
N GLY A 37 24.31 2.22 -20.67
CA GLY A 37 25.09 1.60 -21.74
C GLY A 37 24.87 0.11 -21.88
N LEU A 38 24.52 -0.61 -20.81
CA LEU A 38 24.28 -2.06 -20.83
C LEU A 38 22.92 -2.44 -21.41
N ARG A 39 21.94 -1.54 -21.47
CA ARG A 39 20.66 -1.81 -22.15
C ARG A 39 20.84 -2.20 -23.61
N ALA A 40 21.87 -1.66 -24.28
CA ALA A 40 22.17 -2.01 -25.66
C ALA A 40 22.69 -3.46 -25.79
N PHE A 41 23.35 -4.03 -24.80
CA PHE A 41 23.85 -5.41 -24.80
C PHE A 41 22.75 -6.46 -24.66
N TYR A 42 21.59 -6.10 -24.07
CA TYR A 42 20.54 -7.05 -23.70
C TYR A 42 19.24 -6.88 -24.51
N SER A 43 19.27 -6.11 -25.61
CA SER A 43 18.07 -5.83 -26.41
C SER A 43 17.58 -6.97 -27.31
N VAL A 44 18.23 -8.13 -27.27
CA VAL A 44 17.89 -9.25 -28.14
C VAL A 44 17.27 -10.41 -27.35
N ALA A 45 15.97 -10.61 -27.54
CA ALA A 45 15.23 -11.87 -27.58
C ALA A 45 14.86 -12.61 -26.28
N ALA A 46 14.99 -12.06 -25.07
CA ALA A 46 14.31 -12.67 -23.91
C ALA A 46 12.97 -12.00 -23.64
N LYS A 47 11.90 -12.77 -23.50
CA LYS A 47 10.61 -12.29 -23.04
C LYS A 47 10.80 -11.55 -21.71
N GLU A 48 10.18 -10.40 -21.54
CA GLU A 48 10.42 -9.47 -20.42
C GLU A 48 10.37 -10.13 -19.02
N LYS A 49 9.62 -11.21 -18.87
CA LYS A 49 9.50 -12.00 -17.65
C LYS A 49 10.75 -12.85 -17.37
N GLU A 50 11.39 -13.42 -18.38
CA GLU A 50 12.63 -14.21 -18.26
C GLU A 50 13.83 -13.29 -18.02
N ARG A 51 13.82 -12.06 -18.56
CA ARG A 51 14.84 -11.04 -18.35
C ARG A 51 14.91 -10.55 -16.92
N ARG A 52 13.77 -10.33 -16.26
CA ARG A 52 13.71 -9.86 -14.85
C ARG A 52 14.32 -10.88 -13.90
N ALA A 53 14.06 -12.16 -14.09
CA ALA A 53 14.60 -13.22 -13.25
C ALA A 53 16.12 -13.37 -13.36
N THR A 54 16.76 -12.83 -14.43
CA THR A 54 18.19 -12.95 -14.68
C THR A 54 19.01 -11.72 -14.30
N THR A 55 18.37 -10.57 -14.01
CA THR A 55 19.05 -9.29 -13.73
C THR A 55 18.80 -8.76 -12.32
N GLU A 56 17.92 -9.38 -11.57
CA GLU A 56 17.60 -8.97 -10.19
C GLU A 56 18.53 -9.63 -9.17
N LEU A 57 18.97 -8.83 -8.18
CA LEU A 57 19.56 -9.37 -6.97
C LEU A 57 18.50 -10.17 -6.22
N GLN A 58 18.84 -11.38 -5.86
CA GLN A 58 17.99 -12.21 -4.98
C GLN A 58 18.58 -12.22 -3.58
N MET A 59 17.72 -12.28 -2.59
CA MET A 59 18.13 -12.27 -1.19
C MET A 59 17.51 -13.44 -0.45
N SER A 60 18.29 -14.05 0.44
CA SER A 60 17.81 -15.10 1.35
C SER A 60 18.28 -14.80 2.77
N VAL A 61 17.44 -15.13 3.74
CA VAL A 61 17.75 -14.98 5.17
C VAL A 61 17.64 -16.35 5.82
N GLU A 62 18.65 -16.71 6.61
CA GLU A 62 18.67 -17.95 7.38
C GLU A 62 19.14 -17.70 8.83
N PRO A 63 18.51 -18.30 9.83
CA PRO A 63 19.02 -18.29 11.19
C PRO A 63 20.29 -19.19 11.25
N ILE A 64 21.38 -18.67 11.83
CA ILE A 64 22.65 -19.41 11.98
C ILE A 64 23.04 -19.68 13.44
N ALA A 65 22.49 -18.90 14.38
CA ALA A 65 22.63 -19.11 15.82
C ALA A 65 21.49 -18.40 16.55
N ASP A 66 21.35 -18.64 17.87
CA ASP A 66 20.37 -17.93 18.69
C ASP A 66 20.58 -16.42 18.58
N GLY A 67 19.59 -15.71 18.06
CA GLY A 67 19.62 -14.26 17.88
C GLY A 67 20.58 -13.77 16.79
N VAL A 68 21.03 -14.64 15.88
CA VAL A 68 21.90 -14.27 14.74
C VAL A 68 21.33 -14.82 13.45
N GLU A 69 21.13 -13.94 12.48
CA GLU A 69 20.70 -14.29 11.13
C GLU A 69 21.79 -13.96 10.12
N ARG A 70 21.79 -14.71 9.03
CA ARG A 70 22.61 -14.43 7.85
C ARG A 70 21.71 -14.04 6.68
N LEU A 71 21.89 -12.82 6.20
CA LEU A 71 21.39 -12.38 4.91
C LEU A 71 22.43 -12.74 3.84
N THR A 72 22.00 -13.44 2.82
CA THR A 72 22.81 -13.70 1.62
C THR A 72 22.22 -12.95 0.43
N VAL A 73 23.04 -12.15 -0.21
CA VAL A 73 22.69 -11.43 -1.45
C VAL A 73 23.30 -12.18 -2.61
N HIS A 74 22.44 -12.75 -3.45
CA HIS A 74 22.81 -13.48 -4.64
C HIS A 74 22.85 -12.52 -5.83
N PHE A 75 24.00 -12.37 -6.44
CA PHE A 75 24.11 -11.64 -7.70
C PHE A 75 23.52 -12.46 -8.84
N PRO A 76 22.89 -11.80 -9.84
CA PRO A 76 22.27 -12.49 -10.95
C PRO A 76 23.31 -13.28 -11.75
N ARG A 77 22.99 -14.53 -12.06
CA ARG A 77 23.79 -15.38 -12.94
C ARG A 77 23.13 -15.42 -14.31
N PHE A 78 23.69 -14.75 -15.28
CA PHE A 78 23.22 -14.83 -16.65
C PHE A 78 24.32 -15.28 -17.59
N ALA A 79 23.94 -16.09 -18.57
CA ALA A 79 24.82 -16.45 -19.66
C ALA A 79 24.93 -15.27 -20.63
N MET A 80 26.13 -14.83 -20.94
CA MET A 80 26.34 -13.85 -22.00
C MET A 80 26.10 -14.53 -23.33
N ASP A 81 25.35 -13.87 -24.23
CA ASP A 81 25.20 -14.36 -25.60
C ASP A 81 26.50 -14.08 -26.38
N PRO A 82 27.29 -15.11 -26.74
CA PRO A 82 28.55 -14.90 -27.43
C PRO A 82 28.36 -14.37 -28.87
N THR A 83 27.14 -14.34 -29.36
CA THR A 83 26.79 -13.86 -30.72
C THR A 83 26.25 -12.42 -30.70
N ALA A 84 26.04 -11.82 -29.51
CA ALA A 84 25.60 -10.43 -29.41
C ALA A 84 26.70 -9.50 -29.99
N GLU A 85 26.33 -8.69 -30.95
CA GLU A 85 27.24 -7.64 -31.42
C GLU A 85 27.58 -6.72 -30.24
N PRO A 86 28.90 -6.42 -30.03
CA PRO A 86 29.28 -5.46 -29.02
C PRO A 86 28.58 -4.12 -29.32
N PRO A 87 28.05 -3.40 -28.31
CA PRO A 87 27.46 -2.11 -28.56
C PRO A 87 28.50 -1.23 -29.23
N ALA A 88 28.08 -0.54 -30.27
CA ALA A 88 28.87 0.52 -30.87
C ALA A 88 29.36 1.42 -29.73
N ALA A 89 30.71 1.55 -29.61
CA ALA A 89 31.44 2.12 -28.50
C ALA A 89 30.62 3.06 -27.63
N ALA A 90 30.31 2.68 -26.39
CA ALA A 90 29.27 3.24 -25.54
C ALA A 90 29.36 4.76 -25.30
N VAL A 91 30.42 5.38 -25.74
CA VAL A 91 30.66 6.82 -25.65
C VAL A 91 31.41 7.29 -26.91
N SER A 92 30.74 7.30 -28.06
CA SER A 92 31.29 7.89 -29.29
C SER A 92 30.47 9.14 -29.62
N GLY A 93 31.14 10.27 -29.61
CA GLY A 93 30.56 11.56 -29.97
C GLY A 93 31.67 12.54 -30.37
N SER A 94 31.29 13.69 -30.93
CA SER A 94 32.21 14.78 -31.17
C SER A 94 32.88 15.24 -29.87
N ALA A 95 34.04 15.86 -29.95
CA ALA A 95 34.73 16.38 -28.77
C ALA A 95 33.85 17.34 -27.91
N ALA A 96 32.94 18.08 -28.56
CA ALA A 96 31.98 18.94 -27.87
C ALA A 96 30.89 18.20 -27.11
N GLU A 97 30.31 17.15 -27.70
CA GLU A 97 29.32 16.27 -27.06
C GLU A 97 29.93 15.54 -25.85
N MET A 98 31.16 15.06 -26.00
CA MET A 98 31.89 14.41 -24.94
C MET A 98 32.24 15.34 -23.79
N ALA A 99 32.56 16.61 -24.10
CA ALA A 99 32.81 17.63 -23.08
C ALA A 99 31.50 17.98 -22.34
N ALA A 100 30.37 18.10 -23.06
CA ALA A 100 29.08 18.36 -22.46
C ALA A 100 28.61 17.20 -21.57
N LEU A 101 28.78 15.96 -22.03
CA LEU A 101 28.44 14.77 -21.23
C LEU A 101 29.31 14.67 -19.98
N ARG A 102 30.61 14.97 -20.08
CA ARG A 102 31.51 15.00 -18.92
C ARG A 102 31.09 16.04 -17.87
N GLU A 103 30.57 17.19 -18.32
CA GLU A 103 30.05 18.22 -17.42
C GLU A 103 28.74 17.78 -16.74
N VAL A 104 27.82 17.18 -17.49
CA VAL A 104 26.55 16.64 -16.95
C VAL A 104 26.80 15.56 -15.90
N LEU A 105 27.84 14.74 -16.11
CA LEU A 105 28.16 13.65 -15.18
C LEU A 105 29.12 14.06 -14.06
N ARG A 106 29.47 15.33 -13.97
CA ARG A 106 30.35 15.82 -12.89
C ARG A 106 29.73 15.55 -11.52
N GLY A 107 30.43 14.80 -10.67
CA GLY A 107 30.00 14.42 -9.34
C GLY A 107 28.82 13.44 -9.31
N SER A 108 28.40 12.89 -10.47
CA SER A 108 27.33 11.89 -10.51
C SER A 108 27.86 10.56 -9.98
N ARG A 109 27.21 10.03 -8.93
CA ARG A 109 27.59 8.79 -8.27
C ARG A 109 26.36 7.92 -8.05
N ILE A 110 26.51 6.63 -8.27
CA ILE A 110 25.49 5.62 -7.99
C ILE A 110 26.02 4.70 -6.91
N THR A 111 25.28 4.56 -5.82
CA THR A 111 25.64 3.67 -4.72
C THR A 111 24.47 2.75 -4.39
N VAL A 112 24.72 1.45 -4.33
CA VAL A 112 23.81 0.42 -3.82
C VAL A 112 24.44 -0.18 -2.58
N ALA A 113 23.75 -0.10 -1.45
CA ALA A 113 24.27 -0.61 -0.18
C ALA A 113 23.14 -1.20 0.66
N ILE A 114 23.48 -2.15 1.50
CA ILE A 114 22.59 -2.69 2.53
C ILE A 114 23.06 -2.15 3.87
N GLN A 115 22.11 -1.69 4.67
CA GLN A 115 22.35 -1.24 6.04
C GLN A 115 21.42 -2.02 6.97
N THR A 116 22.00 -2.69 7.97
CA THR A 116 21.24 -3.36 9.02
C THR A 116 20.95 -2.37 10.15
N GLU A 117 19.76 -2.44 10.75
CA GLU A 117 19.44 -1.67 11.95
C GLU A 117 20.20 -2.20 13.17
N SER A 118 20.36 -3.50 13.22
CA SER A 118 21.11 -4.20 14.25
C SER A 118 22.61 -4.25 13.94
N PRO A 119 23.46 -4.44 14.96
CA PRO A 119 24.90 -4.56 14.78
C PRO A 119 25.25 -5.65 13.76
N LEU A 120 26.00 -5.28 12.72
CA LEU A 120 26.57 -6.21 11.76
C LEU A 120 27.76 -6.92 12.42
N LEU A 121 27.63 -8.21 12.63
CA LEU A 121 28.68 -9.03 13.28
C LEU A 121 29.78 -9.37 12.29
N ARG A 122 29.41 -9.92 11.13
CA ARG A 122 30.35 -10.40 10.12
C ARG A 122 29.84 -10.18 8.71
N THR A 123 30.73 -10.01 7.76
CA THR A 123 30.46 -10.02 6.31
C THR A 123 31.70 -10.54 5.57
N ASN A 124 31.52 -11.14 4.41
CA ASN A 124 32.57 -11.48 3.50
C ASN A 124 32.95 -10.32 2.56
N SER A 125 32.13 -9.25 2.53
CA SER A 125 32.43 -8.06 1.72
C SER A 125 33.57 -7.23 2.34
N PRO A 126 34.56 -6.80 1.56
CA PRO A 126 35.60 -5.87 2.02
C PRO A 126 35.08 -4.43 2.17
N HIS A 127 33.89 -4.13 1.66
CA HIS A 127 33.31 -2.77 1.60
C HIS A 127 32.31 -2.54 2.73
N ARG A 128 32.75 -2.72 3.96
CA ARG A 128 31.96 -2.52 5.17
C ARG A 128 32.30 -1.20 5.84
N GLU A 129 31.28 -0.47 6.24
CA GLU A 129 31.33 0.71 7.11
C GLU A 129 30.28 0.53 8.22
N ASP A 130 30.70 0.27 9.45
CA ASP A 130 29.80 -0.02 10.58
C ASP A 130 28.77 -1.11 10.25
N ASN A 131 27.48 -0.73 10.21
CA ASN A 131 26.35 -1.60 9.89
C ASN A 131 25.97 -1.57 8.40
N ARG A 132 26.81 -1.00 7.55
CA ARG A 132 26.54 -0.82 6.12
C ARG A 132 27.52 -1.61 5.30
N VAL A 133 27.01 -2.30 4.29
CA VAL A 133 27.81 -3.01 3.28
C VAL A 133 27.48 -2.43 1.91
N THR A 134 28.45 -1.89 1.23
CA THR A 134 28.31 -1.39 -0.14
C THR A 134 28.45 -2.56 -1.10
N LEU A 135 27.41 -2.79 -1.90
CA LEU A 135 27.38 -3.81 -2.95
C LEU A 135 27.97 -3.28 -4.25
N PHE A 136 27.62 -2.06 -4.58
CA PHE A 136 28.07 -1.36 -5.78
C PHE A 136 28.18 0.13 -5.50
N ASP A 137 29.23 0.74 -6.00
CA ASP A 137 29.41 2.19 -5.97
C ASP A 137 30.23 2.62 -7.19
N ALA A 138 29.76 3.63 -7.92
CA ALA A 138 30.39 4.10 -9.14
C ALA A 138 30.36 5.61 -9.25
N ASP A 139 31.51 6.22 -9.42
CA ASP A 139 31.65 7.57 -9.95
C ASP A 139 31.51 7.50 -11.47
N LEU A 140 30.37 7.95 -11.99
CA LEU A 140 30.04 7.82 -13.41
C LEU A 140 31.00 8.60 -14.31
N GLN A 141 31.51 9.73 -13.85
CA GLN A 141 32.48 10.50 -14.63
C GLN A 141 33.82 9.77 -14.74
N GLN A 142 34.32 9.26 -13.64
CA GLN A 142 35.61 8.52 -13.65
C GLN A 142 35.49 7.22 -14.44
N ALA A 143 34.42 6.46 -14.23
CA ALA A 143 34.22 5.16 -14.88
C ALA A 143 34.10 5.30 -16.40
N LEU A 144 33.15 6.15 -16.88
CA LEU A 144 32.76 6.24 -18.30
C LEU A 144 33.82 6.95 -19.16
N PHE A 145 34.66 7.81 -18.59
CA PHE A 145 35.71 8.52 -19.32
C PHE A 145 37.12 7.92 -19.09
N SER A 146 37.21 6.74 -18.46
CA SER A 146 38.46 6.03 -18.31
C SER A 146 38.86 5.35 -19.60
N LYS A 147 40.18 5.16 -19.77
CA LYS A 147 40.71 4.38 -20.91
C LYS A 147 40.28 2.90 -20.81
N GLN A 148 40.03 2.43 -19.62
CA GLN A 148 39.60 1.05 -19.34
C GLN A 148 38.14 0.77 -19.78
N VAL A 149 37.32 1.79 -19.99
CA VAL A 149 35.94 1.57 -20.46
C VAL A 149 35.88 0.83 -21.81
N SER A 150 36.92 0.98 -22.63
CA SER A 150 37.04 0.23 -23.88
C SER A 150 37.19 -1.28 -23.68
N MET A 151 37.64 -1.73 -22.52
CA MET A 151 37.72 -3.16 -22.18
C MET A 151 36.32 -3.77 -21.98
N LEU A 152 35.36 -3.00 -21.59
CA LEU A 152 33.94 -3.43 -21.54
C LEU A 152 33.31 -3.55 -22.93
N ALA A 153 33.96 -2.98 -23.96
CA ALA A 153 33.52 -3.12 -25.36
C ALA A 153 33.90 -4.48 -26.00
N SER A 154 34.83 -5.23 -25.39
CA SER A 154 35.05 -6.64 -25.73
C SER A 154 33.96 -7.44 -24.99
N THR A 155 33.21 -8.25 -25.71
CA THR A 155 32.13 -9.07 -25.16
C THR A 155 32.72 -10.03 -24.12
N PRO A 156 32.44 -9.87 -22.79
CA PRO A 156 32.91 -10.83 -21.80
C PRO A 156 32.28 -12.19 -22.07
N SER A 157 33.05 -13.26 -21.86
CA SER A 157 32.57 -14.63 -22.11
C SER A 157 31.69 -15.15 -20.96
N SER A 158 31.76 -14.49 -19.79
CA SER A 158 31.02 -14.86 -18.60
C SER A 158 30.65 -13.63 -17.77
N PHE A 159 29.65 -13.79 -16.89
CA PHE A 159 29.28 -12.76 -15.94
C PHE A 159 30.42 -12.40 -14.98
N GLU A 160 31.19 -13.38 -14.59
CA GLU A 160 32.35 -13.19 -13.71
C GLU A 160 33.42 -12.31 -14.38
N GLU A 161 33.70 -12.54 -15.65
CA GLU A 161 34.62 -11.72 -16.45
C GLU A 161 34.08 -10.28 -16.59
N PHE A 162 32.76 -10.13 -16.78
CA PHE A 162 32.10 -8.83 -16.80
C PHE A 162 32.23 -8.08 -15.47
N LEU A 163 31.94 -8.73 -14.33
CA LEU A 163 32.10 -8.12 -13.00
C LEU A 163 33.56 -7.73 -12.73
N SER A 164 34.50 -8.57 -13.15
CA SER A 164 35.94 -8.27 -13.04
C SER A 164 36.29 -7.01 -13.83
N ALA A 165 35.88 -6.95 -15.09
CA ALA A 165 36.16 -5.80 -15.95
C ALA A 165 35.50 -4.51 -15.41
N LEU A 166 34.29 -4.62 -14.84
CA LEU A 166 33.58 -3.51 -14.21
C LEU A 166 34.32 -3.00 -12.96
N SER A 167 34.80 -3.90 -12.13
CA SER A 167 35.55 -3.55 -10.90
C SER A 167 36.92 -2.94 -11.16
N ASP A 168 37.47 -3.14 -12.35
CA ASP A 168 38.75 -2.56 -12.76
C ASP A 168 38.64 -1.13 -13.31
N LEU A 169 37.37 -0.63 -13.45
CA LEU A 169 37.14 0.76 -13.85
C LEU A 169 37.48 1.72 -12.71
N PRO A 170 38.16 2.84 -12.99
CA PRO A 170 38.43 3.86 -12.00
C PRO A 170 37.13 4.44 -11.42
N GLY A 171 37.07 4.56 -10.09
CA GLY A 171 35.91 5.09 -9.39
C GLY A 171 34.75 4.09 -9.23
N VAL A 172 34.97 2.81 -9.58
CA VAL A 172 34.01 1.73 -9.34
C VAL A 172 34.46 0.88 -8.17
N THR A 173 33.56 0.61 -7.27
CA THR A 173 33.68 -0.31 -6.15
C THR A 173 32.60 -1.35 -6.27
N LEU A 174 32.93 -2.62 -6.29
CA LEU A 174 32.01 -3.73 -6.43
C LEU A 174 32.38 -4.83 -5.44
N ALA A 175 31.40 -5.40 -4.74
CA ALA A 175 31.61 -6.63 -4.02
C ALA A 175 31.91 -7.76 -5.04
N ARG A 176 33.10 -8.32 -4.99
CA ARG A 176 33.58 -9.27 -6.01
C ARG A 176 33.05 -10.68 -5.85
N ASP A 177 32.61 -11.03 -4.64
CA ASP A 177 32.10 -12.37 -4.37
C ASP A 177 30.71 -12.53 -5.02
N HIS A 178 30.44 -13.72 -5.55
CA HIS A 178 29.17 -14.03 -6.18
C HIS A 178 27.99 -13.90 -5.23
N ASP A 179 28.24 -14.17 -3.94
CA ASP A 179 27.25 -14.02 -2.86
C ASP A 179 27.86 -13.16 -1.76
N VAL A 180 27.19 -12.07 -1.42
CA VAL A 180 27.58 -11.24 -0.28
C VAL A 180 26.79 -11.66 0.94
N THR A 181 27.48 -12.03 2.01
CA THR A 181 26.86 -12.45 3.26
C THR A 181 27.00 -11.37 4.33
N LEU A 182 25.91 -11.15 5.07
CA LEU A 182 25.84 -10.27 6.23
C LEU A 182 25.29 -11.07 7.41
N GLU A 183 26.11 -11.28 8.44
CA GLU A 183 25.66 -11.86 9.70
C GLU A 183 25.39 -10.72 10.68
N TYR A 184 24.18 -10.62 11.15
CA TYR A 184 23.75 -9.54 12.05
C TYR A 184 22.99 -10.10 13.24
N GLN A 185 23.07 -9.38 14.33
CA GLN A 185 22.32 -9.74 15.52
C GLN A 185 20.86 -9.40 15.29
N VAL A 186 20.01 -10.41 15.29
CA VAL A 186 18.59 -10.16 15.45
C VAL A 186 18.43 -9.69 16.89
N PRO A 187 17.84 -8.53 17.16
CA PRO A 187 17.47 -8.17 18.51
C PRO A 187 16.75 -9.39 19.09
N ALA A 188 17.23 -9.92 20.22
CA ALA A 188 16.48 -10.93 20.96
C ALA A 188 15.05 -10.40 20.96
N ALA A 189 14.12 -11.18 20.36
CA ALA A 189 12.75 -10.71 20.21
C ALA A 189 12.40 -10.10 21.54
N SER A 190 12.50 -8.79 21.63
CA SER A 190 12.07 -8.06 22.81
C SER A 190 10.72 -8.64 23.03
N PRO A 191 10.40 -9.19 24.22
CA PRO A 191 9.06 -9.70 24.46
C PRO A 191 8.19 -8.67 23.82
N PRO A 192 7.42 -9.02 22.77
CA PRO A 192 6.95 -8.08 21.78
C PRO A 192 6.67 -6.83 22.56
N VAL A 193 7.50 -5.77 22.38
CA VAL A 193 7.13 -4.46 22.91
C VAL A 193 5.80 -4.39 22.26
N ALA A 194 4.78 -4.58 23.08
CA ALA A 194 3.43 -4.58 22.59
C ALA A 194 3.41 -3.30 21.80
N SER A 195 3.72 -3.43 20.51
CA SER A 195 3.55 -2.35 19.58
C SER A 195 2.20 -1.93 20.01
N ASP A 196 2.02 -0.72 20.48
CA ASP A 196 0.72 -0.29 20.99
C ASP A 196 -0.24 -0.63 19.88
N THR A 197 -0.60 -1.92 19.83
CA THR A 197 -1.44 -2.55 18.83
C THR A 197 -2.87 -2.14 19.06
N ARG A 198 -3.03 -1.22 20.04
CA ARG A 198 -4.28 -0.53 20.17
C ARG A 198 -4.51 0.24 18.89
N PRO A 199 -5.62 -0.02 18.22
CA PRO A 199 -6.05 0.83 17.14
C PRO A 199 -5.97 2.29 17.59
N PRO A 200 -5.61 3.23 16.71
CA PRO A 200 -5.49 4.64 17.09
C PRO A 200 -6.79 5.13 17.73
N GLU A 201 -6.69 5.94 18.76
CA GLU A 201 -7.87 6.54 19.38
C GLU A 201 -8.56 7.45 18.36
N THR A 202 -9.68 7.01 17.87
CA THR A 202 -10.49 7.73 16.89
C THR A 202 -11.93 7.78 17.30
N GLU A 203 -12.58 8.86 16.92
CA GLU A 203 -14.01 9.14 17.19
C GLU A 203 -14.73 9.40 15.89
N ILE A 204 -16.04 9.21 15.91
CA ILE A 204 -16.93 9.54 14.79
C ILE A 204 -17.64 10.86 15.07
N PHE A 205 -17.49 11.78 14.14
CA PHE A 205 -18.14 13.08 14.16
C PHE A 205 -19.20 13.13 13.07
N LEU A 206 -20.35 13.69 13.38
CA LEU A 206 -21.45 13.86 12.42
C LEU A 206 -21.66 15.34 12.12
N ALA A 207 -21.65 15.68 10.84
CA ALA A 207 -21.94 17.02 10.33
C ALA A 207 -23.13 16.98 9.36
N SER A 208 -23.85 18.08 9.24
CA SER A 208 -24.79 18.29 8.13
C SER A 208 -24.01 18.64 6.87
N LEU A 209 -24.47 18.10 5.75
CA LEU A 209 -23.94 18.37 4.42
C LEU A 209 -25.06 19.02 3.60
N SER A 210 -24.78 20.16 2.96
CA SER A 210 -25.75 20.85 2.13
C SER A 210 -25.10 21.45 0.89
N ALA A 211 -25.85 21.56 -0.18
CA ALA A 211 -25.37 22.17 -1.43
C ALA A 211 -26.23 23.40 -1.75
N ALA A 212 -25.59 24.53 -2.02
CA ALA A 212 -26.23 25.75 -2.50
C ALA A 212 -25.33 26.45 -3.52
N GLU A 213 -25.93 26.94 -4.59
CA GLU A 213 -25.22 27.68 -5.66
C GLU A 213 -23.96 26.95 -6.20
N GLY A 214 -24.03 25.62 -6.32
CA GLY A 214 -22.91 24.78 -6.79
C GLY A 214 -21.79 24.59 -5.77
N LYS A 215 -21.93 25.13 -4.56
CA LYS A 215 -20.98 24.95 -3.45
C LYS A 215 -21.52 23.96 -2.44
N LEU A 216 -20.60 23.22 -1.84
CA LEU A 216 -20.89 22.27 -0.78
C LEU A 216 -20.52 22.92 0.58
N PHE A 217 -21.38 22.77 1.57
CA PHE A 217 -21.20 23.30 2.91
C PHE A 217 -21.27 22.18 3.94
N VAL A 218 -20.41 22.26 4.95
CA VAL A 218 -20.35 21.33 6.07
C VAL A 218 -20.58 22.12 7.35
N SER A 219 -21.53 21.69 8.18
CA SER A 219 -21.76 22.27 9.50
C SER A 219 -20.63 21.93 10.46
N THR A 220 -20.60 22.57 11.62
CA THR A 220 -19.70 22.16 12.72
C THR A 220 -19.96 20.69 13.07
N PRO A 221 -18.95 19.80 13.01
CA PRO A 221 -19.10 18.40 13.34
C PRO A 221 -19.38 18.20 14.85
N VAL A 222 -20.24 17.27 15.18
CA VAL A 222 -20.57 16.87 16.56
C VAL A 222 -20.02 15.48 16.80
N ASN A 223 -19.24 15.29 17.87
CA ASN A 223 -18.79 13.97 18.28
C ASN A 223 -19.99 13.12 18.72
N VAL A 224 -20.23 12.00 18.03
CA VAL A 224 -21.39 11.12 18.30
C VAL A 224 -21.01 9.85 19.03
N THR A 225 -19.73 9.53 19.09
CA THR A 225 -19.21 8.35 19.78
C THR A 225 -18.70 8.66 21.18
N ASN A 226 -17.92 9.70 21.34
CA ASN A 226 -17.43 10.28 22.60
C ASN A 226 -17.01 9.22 23.64
N SER A 227 -16.11 8.33 23.25
CA SER A 227 -15.65 7.22 24.05
C SER A 227 -14.17 6.97 23.83
N PRO A 228 -13.36 6.77 24.86
CA PRO A 228 -11.96 6.40 24.68
C PRO A 228 -11.81 5.14 23.81
N GLY A 229 -10.80 5.12 22.94
CA GLY A 229 -10.43 3.99 22.14
C GLY A 229 -10.75 4.13 20.66
N TYR A 230 -10.98 3.03 20.01
CA TYR A 230 -11.18 2.94 18.56
C TYR A 230 -12.66 2.98 18.20
N ASP A 231 -13.10 4.05 17.58
CA ASP A 231 -14.40 4.18 16.92
C ASP A 231 -14.19 4.56 15.47
N ASN A 232 -14.50 3.65 14.55
CA ASN A 232 -14.09 3.80 13.15
C ASN A 232 -15.04 3.08 12.18
N GLN A 233 -14.78 3.21 10.89
CA GLN A 233 -15.48 2.52 9.80
C GLN A 233 -16.99 2.75 9.79
N PRO A 234 -17.45 4.03 9.85
CA PRO A 234 -18.87 4.33 9.83
C PRO A 234 -19.52 3.96 8.50
N SER A 235 -20.70 3.38 8.57
CA SER A 235 -21.57 3.08 7.42
C SER A 235 -23.01 3.45 7.77
N PHE A 236 -23.64 4.29 6.95
CA PHE A 236 -25.06 4.62 7.15
C PHE A 236 -25.95 3.45 6.76
N THR A 237 -27.05 3.27 7.51
CA THR A 237 -28.15 2.40 7.04
C THR A 237 -28.78 2.96 5.77
N PRO A 238 -29.40 2.13 4.91
CA PRO A 238 -30.00 2.57 3.64
C PRO A 238 -31.09 3.66 3.80
N ASP A 239 -31.75 3.70 4.94
CA ASP A 239 -32.74 4.74 5.28
C ASP A 239 -32.10 6.02 5.85
N GLY A 240 -30.80 5.99 6.16
CA GLY A 240 -30.04 7.09 6.72
C GLY A 240 -30.35 7.43 8.17
N ARG A 241 -31.05 6.55 8.91
CA ARG A 241 -31.45 6.79 10.30
C ARG A 241 -30.39 6.40 11.31
N GLU A 242 -29.56 5.45 10.99
CA GLU A 242 -28.51 4.92 11.87
C GLU A 242 -27.14 4.92 11.19
N ILE A 243 -26.10 4.91 12.01
CA ILE A 243 -24.72 4.70 11.59
C ILE A 243 -24.23 3.42 12.28
N LEU A 244 -23.86 2.43 11.49
CA LEU A 244 -23.10 1.27 11.96
C LEU A 244 -21.62 1.63 12.04
N PHE A 245 -20.91 1.13 13.02
CA PHE A 245 -19.47 1.38 13.15
C PHE A 245 -18.76 0.30 13.95
N THR A 246 -17.46 0.22 13.79
CA THR A 246 -16.57 -0.64 14.57
C THR A 246 -16.14 0.10 15.82
N SER A 247 -16.20 -0.56 16.98
CA SER A 247 -15.79 0.05 18.26
C SER A 247 -15.10 -0.95 19.17
N GLY A 248 -14.03 -0.49 19.82
CA GLY A 248 -13.36 -1.19 20.92
C GLY A 248 -13.94 -0.87 22.30
N ARG A 249 -15.06 -0.12 22.38
CA ARG A 249 -15.67 0.26 23.67
C ARG A 249 -16.30 -0.92 24.39
N VAL A 250 -16.28 -0.87 25.71
CA VAL A 250 -17.06 -1.76 26.57
C VAL A 250 -18.25 -0.97 27.11
N ILE A 251 -19.48 -1.33 26.69
CA ILE A 251 -20.67 -0.81 27.38
C ILE A 251 -20.83 -1.66 28.65
N PRO A 252 -20.79 -1.07 29.87
CA PRO A 252 -21.09 -1.80 31.09
C PRO A 252 -22.53 -2.35 30.96
N THR A 253 -22.69 -3.64 30.76
CA THR A 253 -23.97 -4.30 30.99
C THR A 253 -24.22 -4.27 32.50
N ALA A 254 -25.47 -3.99 32.92
CA ALA A 254 -25.93 -3.87 34.32
C ALA A 254 -25.27 -4.87 35.26
N PRO A 255 -25.22 -4.58 36.59
CA PRO A 255 -24.22 -5.13 37.52
C PRO A 255 -24.10 -6.64 37.50
N PRO A 256 -22.88 -7.17 37.69
CA PRO A 256 -22.60 -8.60 37.53
C PRO A 256 -23.23 -9.45 38.63
N PRO A 257 -23.38 -10.78 38.34
CA PRO A 257 -22.21 -11.60 38.49
C PRO A 257 -21.76 -12.20 37.16
N ALA A 258 -20.65 -11.73 36.65
CA ALA A 258 -19.96 -12.36 35.55
C ALA A 258 -19.40 -13.71 36.01
N PRO A 259 -19.53 -14.79 35.21
CA PRO A 259 -18.65 -15.93 35.34
C PRO A 259 -17.22 -15.46 35.12
N GLN A 260 -16.37 -15.69 36.10
CA GLN A 260 -14.93 -15.48 35.97
C GLN A 260 -14.43 -16.23 34.74
N GLY A 261 -13.84 -15.53 33.75
CA GLY A 261 -13.15 -16.18 32.67
C GLY A 261 -13.14 -15.52 31.28
N LEU A 262 -13.98 -14.51 31.02
CA LEU A 262 -13.95 -13.78 29.77
C LEU A 262 -13.49 -12.34 30.02
N ALA A 263 -12.21 -12.20 30.33
CA ALA A 263 -11.55 -10.89 30.15
C ALA A 263 -11.59 -10.59 28.64
N LEU A 264 -12.25 -9.48 28.26
CA LEU A 264 -12.16 -8.94 26.92
C LEU A 264 -10.67 -8.82 26.58
N ARG A 265 -10.23 -9.41 25.48
CA ARG A 265 -8.86 -9.23 25.02
C ARG A 265 -8.65 -7.76 24.72
N ASP A 266 -7.58 -7.16 25.24
CA ASP A 266 -7.20 -5.80 24.88
C ASP A 266 -7.18 -5.68 23.35
N GLY A 267 -7.94 -4.70 22.81
CA GLY A 267 -8.03 -4.48 21.37
C GLY A 267 -9.15 -5.22 20.62
N GLN A 268 -10.01 -5.99 21.28
CA GLN A 268 -11.18 -6.60 20.65
C GLN A 268 -12.18 -5.52 20.20
N THR A 269 -12.71 -5.68 19.00
CA THR A 269 -13.71 -4.78 18.41
C THR A 269 -15.00 -5.52 18.12
N ASP A 270 -16.12 -4.80 18.28
CA ASP A 270 -17.46 -5.23 17.93
C ASP A 270 -18.14 -4.19 17.04
N ILE A 271 -19.29 -4.56 16.48
CA ILE A 271 -20.13 -3.67 15.73
C ILE A 271 -21.13 -2.98 16.67
N TYR A 272 -21.21 -1.68 16.53
CA TYR A 272 -22.16 -0.82 17.22
C TYR A 272 -23.02 -0.05 16.23
N ARG A 273 -24.13 0.48 16.69
CA ARG A 273 -24.96 1.40 15.93
C ARG A 273 -25.27 2.66 16.73
N TYR A 274 -25.31 3.77 16.04
CA TYR A 274 -25.76 5.05 16.55
C TYR A 274 -27.09 5.43 15.89
N ASP A 275 -28.17 5.51 16.68
CA ASP A 275 -29.46 6.06 16.25
C ASP A 275 -29.35 7.59 16.27
N ILE A 276 -29.50 8.21 15.10
CA ILE A 276 -29.26 9.66 14.92
C ILE A 276 -30.40 10.48 15.62
N ALA A 277 -31.61 10.01 15.56
CA ALA A 277 -32.77 10.72 16.17
C ALA A 277 -32.77 10.57 17.70
N ALA A 278 -32.56 9.36 18.19
CA ALA A 278 -32.50 9.08 19.61
C ALA A 278 -31.17 9.48 20.28
N ARG A 279 -30.13 9.78 19.49
CA ARG A 279 -28.74 10.04 19.96
C ARG A 279 -28.25 8.95 20.89
N ARG A 280 -28.52 7.70 20.54
CA ARG A 280 -28.21 6.54 21.38
C ARG A 280 -27.34 5.55 20.64
N ILE A 281 -26.31 5.05 21.35
CA ILE A 281 -25.47 3.96 20.88
C ILE A 281 -25.96 2.65 21.49
N SER A 282 -25.98 1.59 20.68
CA SER A 282 -26.24 0.22 21.11
C SER A 282 -25.27 -0.74 20.42
N ARG A 283 -24.89 -1.80 21.13
CA ARG A 283 -24.03 -2.86 20.62
C ARG A 283 -24.84 -3.79 19.71
N VAL A 284 -24.29 -4.13 18.56
CA VAL A 284 -24.91 -5.00 17.56
C VAL A 284 -24.34 -6.41 17.65
N THR A 285 -23.01 -6.55 17.76
CA THR A 285 -22.35 -7.83 17.93
C THR A 285 -21.72 -7.96 19.33
N GLN A 286 -21.65 -9.18 19.82
CA GLN A 286 -20.95 -9.53 21.05
C GLN A 286 -20.40 -10.96 20.86
N THR A 287 -19.24 -11.05 20.26
CA THR A 287 -18.59 -12.34 19.94
C THR A 287 -17.17 -12.38 20.52
N PRO A 288 -16.55 -13.56 20.63
CA PRO A 288 -15.16 -13.65 21.10
C PRO A 288 -14.12 -13.08 20.12
N GLU A 289 -14.48 -12.95 18.85
CA GLU A 289 -13.63 -12.47 17.77
C GLU A 289 -13.93 -11.02 17.45
N SER A 290 -12.97 -10.35 16.76
CA SER A 290 -13.11 -8.95 16.35
C SER A 290 -13.87 -8.84 15.03
N GLU A 291 -14.82 -7.92 14.96
CA GLU A 291 -15.54 -7.54 13.74
C GLU A 291 -15.22 -6.11 13.32
N TYR A 292 -15.16 -5.90 12.00
CA TYR A 292 -14.80 -4.65 11.34
C TYR A 292 -15.68 -4.35 10.13
N SER A 293 -15.69 -3.09 9.70
CA SER A 293 -16.27 -2.64 8.42
C SER A 293 -17.72 -3.06 8.21
N PRO A 294 -18.66 -2.72 9.12
CA PRO A 294 -20.05 -3.12 8.98
C PRO A 294 -20.75 -2.46 7.79
N THR A 295 -21.52 -3.22 7.03
CA THR A 295 -22.36 -2.70 5.95
C THR A 295 -23.68 -3.45 5.92
N VAL A 296 -24.80 -2.71 5.83
CA VAL A 296 -26.11 -3.35 5.66
C VAL A 296 -26.18 -3.98 4.29
N MET A 297 -26.57 -5.26 4.22
CA MET A 297 -26.74 -5.98 2.97
C MET A 297 -28.06 -5.56 2.27
N ALA A 298 -28.20 -5.91 0.99
CA ALA A 298 -29.31 -5.48 0.17
C ALA A 298 -30.70 -5.95 0.66
N ASP A 299 -30.74 -7.04 1.42
CA ASP A 299 -31.98 -7.51 2.05
C ASP A 299 -32.46 -6.65 3.23
N GLY A 300 -31.66 -5.69 3.67
CA GLY A 300 -31.96 -4.79 4.78
C GLY A 300 -31.99 -5.45 6.16
N ALA A 301 -31.77 -6.75 6.26
CA ALA A 301 -31.83 -7.53 7.48
C ALA A 301 -30.45 -7.97 7.98
N HIS A 302 -29.58 -8.36 7.07
CA HIS A 302 -28.24 -8.78 7.38
C HIS A 302 -27.24 -7.60 7.36
N ILE A 303 -26.21 -7.71 8.18
CA ILE A 303 -25.04 -6.84 8.17
C ILE A 303 -23.85 -7.69 7.77
N SER A 304 -23.10 -7.28 6.74
CA SER A 304 -21.82 -7.90 6.42
C SER A 304 -20.70 -7.25 7.23
N VAL A 305 -19.74 -8.06 7.68
CA VAL A 305 -18.59 -7.64 8.49
C VAL A 305 -17.35 -8.38 8.04
N VAL A 306 -16.19 -7.75 8.19
CA VAL A 306 -14.91 -8.45 8.17
C VAL A 306 -14.65 -8.98 9.58
N ARG A 307 -14.54 -10.30 9.72
CA ARG A 307 -14.27 -10.95 10.99
C ARG A 307 -12.87 -11.52 11.03
N VAL A 308 -12.16 -11.27 12.14
CA VAL A 308 -10.86 -11.87 12.44
C VAL A 308 -11.12 -13.11 13.27
N GLU A 309 -11.03 -14.27 12.65
CA GLU A 309 -11.34 -15.56 13.26
C GLU A 309 -10.29 -15.95 14.32
N ALA A 310 -10.56 -16.98 15.10
CA ALA A 310 -9.70 -17.40 16.20
C ALA A 310 -8.26 -17.77 15.79
N ASP A 311 -8.08 -18.20 14.53
CA ASP A 311 -6.79 -18.50 13.92
C ASP A 311 -6.11 -17.27 13.26
N GLY A 312 -6.73 -16.09 13.37
CA GLY A 312 -6.26 -14.85 12.74
C GLY A 312 -6.70 -14.66 11.29
N THR A 313 -7.44 -15.62 10.70
CA THR A 313 -7.94 -15.49 9.33
C THR A 313 -9.00 -14.39 9.25
N GLN A 314 -8.89 -13.52 8.24
CA GLN A 314 -9.85 -12.45 7.99
C GLN A 314 -10.75 -12.83 6.82
N ARG A 315 -12.06 -12.96 7.07
CA ARG A 315 -13.04 -13.29 6.03
C ARG A 315 -14.29 -12.44 6.12
N LEU A 316 -15.09 -12.44 5.05
CA LEU A 316 -16.38 -11.77 5.00
C LEU A 316 -17.46 -12.66 5.62
N TRP A 317 -18.13 -12.14 6.63
CA TRP A 317 -19.23 -12.80 7.34
C TRP A 317 -20.50 -11.98 7.26
N SER A 318 -21.65 -12.60 7.34
CA SER A 318 -22.93 -11.95 7.57
C SER A 318 -23.42 -12.17 9.00
N VAL A 319 -24.09 -11.17 9.53
CA VAL A 319 -24.63 -11.12 10.89
C VAL A 319 -26.11 -10.73 10.82
N ILE A 320 -26.96 -11.48 11.52
CA ILE A 320 -28.35 -11.06 11.75
C ILE A 320 -28.44 -10.47 13.16
N PRO A 321 -28.66 -9.14 13.29
CA PRO A 321 -28.67 -8.47 14.60
C PRO A 321 -30.03 -8.60 15.33
N SER A 322 -30.80 -9.66 15.11
CA SER A 322 -32.13 -9.81 15.66
C SER A 322 -32.20 -10.88 16.77
N GLY A 323 -32.54 -10.43 17.99
CA GLY A 323 -32.85 -11.32 19.11
C GLY A 323 -31.66 -11.57 20.06
N PRO A 324 -31.84 -12.48 21.03
CA PRO A 324 -30.83 -12.78 22.05
C PRO A 324 -29.65 -13.62 21.54
N LYS A 325 -29.75 -14.15 20.33
CA LYS A 325 -28.68 -14.89 19.65
C LYS A 325 -28.32 -14.19 18.34
N ILE A 326 -27.03 -13.93 18.17
CA ILE A 326 -26.48 -13.44 16.92
C ILE A 326 -26.30 -14.66 16.00
N GLU A 327 -26.91 -14.63 14.82
CA GLU A 327 -26.67 -15.61 13.79
C GLU A 327 -25.53 -15.12 12.89
N LEU A 328 -24.50 -15.94 12.76
CA LEU A 328 -23.33 -15.69 11.95
C LEU A 328 -23.28 -16.67 10.80
N ALA A 329 -23.02 -16.20 9.59
CA ALA A 329 -22.80 -17.06 8.44
C ALA A 329 -21.59 -16.57 7.63
N LEU A 330 -20.73 -17.51 7.24
CA LEU A 330 -19.60 -17.23 6.36
C LEU A 330 -20.11 -16.92 4.94
N VAL A 331 -19.76 -15.75 4.40
CA VAL A 331 -20.20 -15.33 3.06
C VAL A 331 -19.29 -15.92 1.98
N LEU A 332 -17.97 -15.88 2.19
CA LEU A 332 -16.98 -16.35 1.24
C LEU A 332 -15.89 -17.15 1.98
N ALA A 333 -15.77 -18.45 1.66
CA ALA A 333 -14.84 -19.34 2.34
C ALA A 333 -13.39 -19.18 1.86
N ASP A 334 -13.20 -19.01 0.55
CA ASP A 334 -11.90 -19.11 -0.10
C ASP A 334 -11.23 -17.76 -0.35
N VAL A 335 -11.95 -16.64 -0.20
CA VAL A 335 -11.38 -15.29 -0.37
C VAL A 335 -10.89 -14.76 0.98
N LYS A 336 -9.57 -14.70 1.11
CA LYS A 336 -8.89 -14.27 2.34
C LYS A 336 -7.44 -13.83 2.06
N PRO A 337 -6.84 -12.96 2.90
CA PRO A 337 -7.45 -12.23 4.00
C PRO A 337 -8.21 -10.98 3.50
N VAL A 338 -9.46 -10.83 3.86
CA VAL A 338 -10.30 -9.69 3.48
C VAL A 338 -10.07 -8.53 4.45
N GLY A 339 -9.80 -7.33 3.94
CA GLY A 339 -9.68 -6.13 4.75
C GLY A 339 -10.89 -5.19 4.68
N TYR A 340 -11.46 -5.02 3.49
CA TYR A 340 -12.64 -4.17 3.24
C TYR A 340 -13.51 -4.78 2.15
N HIS A 341 -14.77 -4.30 2.08
CA HIS A 341 -15.71 -4.75 1.06
C HIS A 341 -16.69 -3.65 0.68
N ALA A 342 -17.25 -3.75 -0.53
CA ALA A 342 -18.33 -2.92 -1.02
C ALA A 342 -19.28 -3.77 -1.88
N TRP A 343 -20.57 -3.77 -1.56
CA TRP A 343 -21.57 -4.50 -2.34
C TRP A 343 -21.88 -3.78 -3.66
N ILE A 344 -21.85 -4.53 -4.76
CA ILE A 344 -22.27 -4.07 -6.08
C ILE A 344 -23.77 -4.27 -6.22
N ASP A 345 -24.23 -5.47 -5.87
CA ASP A 345 -25.64 -5.88 -5.83
C ASP A 345 -25.86 -6.91 -4.71
N GLU A 346 -27.03 -7.59 -4.69
CA GLU A 346 -27.39 -8.58 -3.67
C GLU A 346 -26.47 -9.81 -3.62
N ARG A 347 -25.68 -10.02 -4.66
CA ARG A 347 -24.92 -11.25 -4.87
C ARG A 347 -23.42 -11.00 -5.11
N THR A 348 -23.11 -9.84 -5.59
CA THR A 348 -21.75 -9.49 -6.05
C THR A 348 -21.13 -8.49 -5.12
N VAL A 349 -19.92 -8.81 -4.65
CA VAL A 349 -19.17 -7.99 -3.71
C VAL A 349 -17.77 -7.70 -4.23
N ALA A 350 -17.36 -6.45 -4.13
CA ALA A 350 -15.98 -6.01 -4.33
C ALA A 350 -15.22 -6.12 -3.00
N LEU A 351 -14.02 -6.69 -3.04
CA LEU A 351 -13.20 -6.99 -1.89
C LEU A 351 -11.81 -6.38 -2.02
N TYR A 352 -11.38 -5.68 -1.00
CA TYR A 352 -9.97 -5.40 -0.77
C TYR A 352 -9.38 -6.61 -0.05
N VAL A 353 -8.56 -7.38 -0.75
CA VAL A 353 -7.84 -8.52 -0.19
C VAL A 353 -6.41 -8.07 0.10
N LEU A 354 -6.00 -8.24 1.36
CA LEU A 354 -4.69 -7.82 1.83
C LEU A 354 -3.58 -8.52 1.05
N GLY A 355 -2.49 -7.82 0.84
CA GLY A 355 -1.29 -8.41 0.27
C GLY A 355 -0.58 -9.30 1.30
N GLU A 356 0.01 -10.38 0.84
CA GLU A 356 0.83 -11.28 1.64
C GLU A 356 2.24 -11.36 1.07
N ARG A 357 3.26 -11.31 1.95
CA ARG A 357 4.68 -11.57 1.65
C ARG A 357 5.13 -11.13 0.25
N GLY A 358 5.21 -9.82 0.01
CA GLY A 358 5.70 -9.28 -1.26
C GLY A 358 4.67 -9.17 -2.38
N HIS A 359 3.46 -9.64 -2.17
CA HIS A 359 2.34 -9.44 -3.08
C HIS A 359 1.51 -8.25 -2.62
N PRO A 360 1.24 -7.25 -3.48
CA PRO A 360 0.41 -6.12 -3.12
C PRO A 360 -1.05 -6.54 -2.91
N ALA A 361 -1.79 -5.71 -2.15
CA ALA A 361 -3.22 -5.89 -2.00
C ALA A 361 -3.94 -5.88 -3.36
N THR A 362 -5.04 -6.64 -3.45
CA THR A 362 -5.80 -6.81 -4.68
C THR A 362 -7.25 -6.37 -4.52
N LEU A 363 -7.82 -5.81 -5.60
CA LEU A 363 -9.26 -5.69 -5.79
C LEU A 363 -9.77 -6.98 -6.41
N GLN A 364 -10.68 -7.66 -5.72
CA GLN A 364 -11.35 -8.85 -6.23
C GLN A 364 -12.85 -8.64 -6.30
N ILE A 365 -13.48 -9.20 -7.31
CA ILE A 365 -14.93 -9.27 -7.42
C ILE A 365 -15.34 -10.71 -7.18
N ALA A 366 -16.25 -10.92 -6.25
CA ALA A 366 -16.70 -12.25 -5.87
C ALA A 366 -18.22 -12.38 -6.02
N ASP A 367 -18.64 -13.53 -6.52
CA ASP A 367 -20.03 -13.98 -6.54
C ASP A 367 -20.29 -14.85 -5.31
N THR A 368 -21.15 -14.39 -4.42
CA THR A 368 -21.39 -15.03 -3.13
C THR A 368 -22.16 -16.35 -3.22
N ARG A 369 -22.84 -16.61 -4.35
CA ARG A 369 -23.54 -17.88 -4.56
C ARG A 369 -22.61 -18.99 -5.02
N SER A 370 -21.70 -18.68 -5.93
CA SER A 370 -20.73 -19.65 -6.46
C SER A 370 -19.45 -19.75 -5.62
N GLY A 371 -19.17 -18.73 -4.80
CA GLY A 371 -17.91 -18.58 -4.07
C GLY A 371 -16.71 -18.19 -4.95
N LYS A 372 -16.91 -17.98 -6.25
CA LYS A 372 -15.83 -17.64 -7.18
C LYS A 372 -15.46 -16.17 -7.08
N SER A 373 -14.18 -15.89 -7.16
CA SER A 373 -13.65 -14.51 -7.24
C SER A 373 -12.68 -14.33 -8.41
N GLU A 374 -12.58 -13.10 -8.88
CA GLU A 374 -11.66 -12.67 -9.94
C GLU A 374 -10.89 -11.44 -9.50
N VAL A 375 -9.56 -11.43 -9.74
CA VAL A 375 -8.70 -10.27 -9.48
C VAL A 375 -8.86 -9.24 -10.59
N VAL A 376 -9.31 -8.04 -10.22
CA VAL A 376 -9.53 -6.91 -11.14
C VAL A 376 -8.30 -6.00 -11.22
N ALA A 377 -7.69 -5.73 -10.08
CA ALA A 377 -6.54 -4.84 -9.97
C ALA A 377 -5.61 -5.27 -8.83
N THR A 378 -4.35 -4.91 -8.96
CA THR A 378 -3.31 -5.12 -7.94
C THR A 378 -2.76 -3.78 -7.48
N ALA A 379 -2.08 -3.77 -6.35
CA ALA A 379 -1.51 -2.57 -5.73
C ALA A 379 -2.58 -1.49 -5.49
N ILE A 380 -3.67 -1.88 -4.85
CA ILE A 380 -4.77 -0.97 -4.54
C ILE A 380 -4.68 -0.43 -3.10
N GLY A 381 -5.23 0.76 -2.89
CA GLY A 381 -5.49 1.33 -1.57
C GLY A 381 -6.75 0.74 -0.92
N ARG A 382 -6.93 1.03 0.36
CA ARG A 382 -8.01 0.49 1.20
C ARG A 382 -9.40 1.04 0.88
N SER A 383 -9.50 2.18 0.17
CA SER A 383 -10.77 2.80 -0.17
C SER A 383 -11.35 2.19 -1.45
N ILE A 384 -12.33 1.31 -1.28
CA ILE A 384 -13.20 0.80 -2.34
C ILE A 384 -14.61 1.27 -2.05
N GLN A 385 -15.27 1.94 -3.01
CA GLN A 385 -16.56 2.59 -2.80
C GLN A 385 -17.50 2.35 -3.96
N ARG A 386 -18.76 2.06 -3.65
CA ARG A 386 -19.81 2.03 -4.68
C ARG A 386 -20.16 3.46 -5.10
N MET A 387 -20.07 3.72 -6.39
CA MET A 387 -20.48 4.99 -6.98
C MET A 387 -22.01 5.09 -7.06
N PRO A 388 -22.56 6.30 -7.12
CA PRO A 388 -24.02 6.47 -7.33
C PRO A 388 -24.54 5.85 -8.62
N THR A 389 -23.69 5.71 -9.61
CA THR A 389 -23.94 5.06 -10.90
C THR A 389 -23.92 3.53 -10.83
N GLY A 390 -23.46 2.98 -9.71
CA GLY A 390 -23.46 1.53 -9.43
C GLY A 390 -22.10 0.86 -9.53
N GLU A 391 -21.13 1.45 -10.22
CA GLU A 391 -19.77 0.93 -10.36
C GLU A 391 -18.99 1.03 -9.05
N ILE A 392 -17.86 0.36 -8.99
CA ILE A 392 -16.91 0.46 -7.88
C ILE A 392 -15.75 1.37 -8.25
N SER A 393 -15.53 2.41 -7.45
CA SER A 393 -14.31 3.21 -7.47
C SER A 393 -13.30 2.68 -6.47
N PHE A 394 -12.02 2.80 -6.80
CA PHE A 394 -10.91 2.36 -5.98
C PHE A 394 -9.65 3.22 -6.23
N VAL A 395 -8.72 3.17 -5.33
CA VAL A 395 -7.42 3.83 -5.48
C VAL A 395 -6.43 2.80 -5.97
N GLN A 396 -5.77 3.04 -7.08
CA GLN A 396 -4.66 2.21 -7.54
C GLN A 396 -3.34 2.93 -7.32
N GLN A 397 -2.39 2.24 -6.70
CA GLN A 397 -1.03 2.72 -6.49
C GLN A 397 -0.17 2.23 -7.65
N GLU A 398 0.55 3.15 -8.27
CA GLU A 398 1.42 2.86 -9.41
C GLU A 398 2.82 3.38 -9.12
N ARG A 399 3.84 2.63 -9.51
CA ARG A 399 5.19 3.19 -9.56
C ARG A 399 5.29 4.05 -10.80
N ALA A 400 5.86 5.23 -10.68
CA ALA A 400 6.20 6.04 -11.83
C ALA A 400 7.12 5.25 -12.78
N ALA A 401 6.98 5.49 -14.09
CA ALA A 401 7.75 4.78 -15.10
C ALA A 401 9.28 4.93 -14.94
N ASP A 402 9.72 5.99 -14.25
CA ASP A 402 11.11 6.26 -13.88
C ASP A 402 11.53 5.59 -12.56
N GLY A 403 10.63 4.84 -11.91
CA GLY A 403 10.88 4.16 -10.63
C GLY A 403 11.03 5.08 -9.42
N ALA A 404 11.01 6.41 -9.61
CA ALA A 404 11.41 7.37 -8.59
C ALA A 404 10.30 7.71 -7.58
N ALA A 405 9.02 7.63 -7.94
CA ALA A 405 7.92 7.98 -7.05
C ALA A 405 6.75 7.00 -7.18
N GLN A 406 6.15 6.65 -6.06
CA GLN A 406 4.87 5.98 -6.04
C GLN A 406 3.77 7.02 -6.22
N THR A 407 2.83 6.79 -7.13
CA THR A 407 1.69 7.65 -7.38
C THR A 407 0.40 6.89 -7.13
N ALA A 408 -0.68 7.62 -6.87
CA ALA A 408 -1.99 7.05 -6.76
C ALA A 408 -2.91 7.63 -7.84
N THR A 409 -3.84 6.82 -8.31
CA THR A 409 -4.88 7.22 -9.26
C THR A 409 -6.20 6.65 -8.79
N ILE A 410 -7.23 7.49 -8.71
CA ILE A 410 -8.59 7.05 -8.44
C ILE A 410 -9.17 6.53 -9.75
N LYS A 411 -9.55 5.26 -9.74
CA LYS A 411 -10.10 4.52 -10.89
C LYS A 411 -11.49 3.99 -10.57
N TYR A 412 -12.19 3.52 -11.58
CA TYR A 412 -13.46 2.81 -11.41
C TYR A 412 -13.52 1.63 -12.38
N MET A 413 -14.35 0.65 -12.05
CA MET A 413 -14.56 -0.52 -12.87
C MET A 413 -15.53 -0.20 -14.00
N LEU A 414 -15.21 -0.64 -15.21
CA LEU A 414 -16.07 -0.62 -16.39
C LEU A 414 -16.61 -2.02 -16.65
N ASP A 415 -17.79 -2.11 -17.29
CA ASP A 415 -18.35 -3.37 -17.82
C ASP A 415 -18.68 -4.43 -16.74
N VAL A 416 -18.93 -4.00 -15.51
CA VAL A 416 -19.60 -4.84 -14.53
C VAL A 416 -21.10 -4.67 -14.75
N GLY A 417 -21.72 -5.65 -15.41
CA GLY A 417 -23.17 -5.64 -15.63
C GLY A 417 -23.95 -5.63 -14.29
N PRO A 418 -25.27 -5.41 -14.32
CA PRO A 418 -26.12 -5.40 -13.13
C PRO A 418 -26.05 -6.67 -12.26
N SER A 419 -25.50 -7.74 -12.81
CA SER A 419 -25.27 -9.03 -12.11
C SER A 419 -23.81 -9.24 -11.68
N GLY A 420 -22.98 -8.20 -11.72
CA GLY A 420 -21.56 -8.33 -11.37
C GLY A 420 -20.73 -9.23 -12.29
N GLN A 421 -21.31 -9.73 -13.36
CA GLN A 421 -20.59 -10.53 -14.33
C GLN A 421 -19.82 -9.62 -15.28
N ALA A 422 -18.52 -9.90 -15.47
CA ALA A 422 -17.82 -9.39 -16.65
C ALA A 422 -18.62 -9.82 -17.89
N LEU A 423 -18.86 -8.87 -18.81
CA LEU A 423 -19.50 -9.20 -20.08
C LEU A 423 -18.68 -10.29 -20.76
N PRO A 424 -19.31 -11.36 -21.31
CA PRO A 424 -18.59 -12.47 -21.90
C PRO A 424 -17.59 -12.00 -22.95
N GLY A 425 -16.30 -12.32 -22.75
CA GLY A 425 -15.22 -12.01 -23.70
C GLY A 425 -14.49 -10.67 -23.48
N SER A 426 -14.92 -9.83 -22.54
CA SER A 426 -14.17 -8.64 -22.12
C SER A 426 -13.73 -8.86 -20.68
N GLY A 427 -12.42 -8.89 -20.41
CA GLY A 427 -11.93 -8.76 -19.03
C GLY A 427 -12.48 -7.47 -18.41
N ILE A 428 -12.60 -7.43 -17.08
CA ILE A 428 -13.05 -6.22 -16.37
C ILE A 428 -12.07 -5.09 -16.70
N ARG A 429 -12.59 -4.03 -17.34
CA ARG A 429 -11.80 -2.85 -17.69
C ARG A 429 -11.92 -1.80 -16.59
N THR A 430 -10.92 -0.96 -16.47
CA THR A 430 -10.93 0.15 -15.50
C THR A 430 -10.80 1.48 -16.23
N GLY A 431 -11.55 2.48 -15.76
CA GLY A 431 -11.45 3.86 -16.20
C GLY A 431 -10.74 4.71 -15.13
N VAL A 432 -10.17 5.82 -15.56
CA VAL A 432 -9.52 6.81 -14.68
C VAL A 432 -10.52 7.90 -14.33
N LEU A 433 -10.59 8.28 -13.05
CA LEU A 433 -11.34 9.45 -12.59
C LEU A 433 -10.41 10.65 -12.42
N ILE A 434 -9.57 10.63 -11.40
CA ILE A 434 -8.66 11.74 -11.07
C ILE A 434 -7.53 11.25 -10.15
N ARG A 435 -6.44 12.00 -10.06
CA ARG A 435 -5.41 11.77 -9.06
C ARG A 435 -5.78 12.41 -7.71
N PRO A 436 -5.44 11.79 -6.58
CA PRO A 436 -5.62 12.40 -5.26
C PRO A 436 -4.84 13.72 -5.12
N VAL A 437 -5.35 14.63 -4.29
CA VAL A 437 -4.63 15.85 -3.89
C VAL A 437 -3.32 15.47 -3.20
N ALA A 438 -2.28 16.27 -3.42
CA ALA A 438 -0.97 16.13 -2.78
C ALA A 438 -0.35 14.74 -2.90
N ASN A 439 -0.74 13.96 -3.92
CA ASN A 439 -0.26 12.60 -4.17
C ASN A 439 -0.40 11.66 -2.95
N VAL A 440 -1.49 11.80 -2.19
CA VAL A 440 -1.82 10.87 -1.10
C VAL A 440 -2.02 9.49 -1.69
N LEU A 441 -1.27 8.51 -1.21
CA LEU A 441 -1.22 7.17 -1.81
C LEU A 441 -2.41 6.29 -1.46
N ASP A 442 -3.01 6.52 -0.28
CA ASP A 442 -4.12 5.69 0.22
C ASP A 442 -5.21 6.57 0.86
N PRO A 443 -5.83 7.47 0.09
CA PRO A 443 -6.91 8.32 0.59
C PRO A 443 -8.18 7.52 0.81
N TYR A 444 -8.94 7.87 1.85
CA TYR A 444 -10.32 7.42 1.97
C TYR A 444 -11.26 8.35 1.22
N LEU A 445 -12.15 7.74 0.45
CA LEU A 445 -13.08 8.41 -0.44
C LEU A 445 -14.52 8.23 0.05
N ALA A 446 -15.40 9.16 -0.27
CA ALA A 446 -16.84 9.01 -0.09
C ALA A 446 -17.59 9.69 -1.23
N TRP A 447 -18.63 9.03 -1.75
CA TRP A 447 -19.51 9.59 -2.78
C TRP A 447 -20.77 10.19 -2.18
N THR A 448 -21.15 11.35 -2.66
CA THR A 448 -22.51 11.87 -2.45
C THR A 448 -23.47 11.28 -3.50
N PRO A 449 -24.76 11.19 -3.24
CA PRO A 449 -25.73 10.64 -4.20
C PRO A 449 -25.78 11.38 -5.55
N ASP A 450 -25.40 12.66 -5.57
CA ASP A 450 -25.36 13.48 -6.77
C ASP A 450 -24.07 13.33 -7.61
N GLY A 451 -23.21 12.39 -7.26
CA GLY A 451 -21.99 12.09 -7.99
C GLY A 451 -20.80 13.00 -7.64
N THR A 452 -20.85 13.68 -6.49
CA THR A 452 -19.68 14.39 -5.98
C THR A 452 -18.79 13.45 -5.16
N LEU A 453 -17.51 13.38 -5.51
CA LEU A 453 -16.51 12.64 -4.75
C LEU A 453 -15.89 13.54 -3.68
N LEU A 454 -15.86 13.04 -2.44
CA LEU A 454 -15.24 13.71 -1.30
C LEU A 454 -13.94 12.98 -0.92
N MET A 455 -12.96 13.73 -0.48
CA MET A 455 -11.70 13.26 0.05
C MET A 455 -11.21 14.23 1.12
N ALA A 456 -10.63 13.72 2.21
CA ALA A 456 -9.91 14.54 3.18
C ALA A 456 -8.41 14.28 3.10
N VAL A 457 -7.63 15.35 3.20
CA VAL A 457 -6.18 15.30 3.38
C VAL A 457 -5.86 16.10 4.63
N ASP A 458 -5.26 15.45 5.61
CA ASP A 458 -5.10 15.96 6.97
C ASP A 458 -6.44 16.41 7.56
N THR A 459 -6.73 17.70 7.55
CA THR A 459 -8.00 18.28 8.02
C THR A 459 -8.72 19.07 6.93
N THR A 460 -8.24 19.07 5.71
CA THR A 460 -8.90 19.78 4.61
C THR A 460 -9.79 18.83 3.82
N LEU A 461 -11.07 19.17 3.74
CA LEU A 461 -12.05 18.45 2.94
C LEU A 461 -12.08 19.02 1.53
N TYR A 462 -11.98 18.14 0.55
CA TYR A 462 -12.02 18.43 -0.88
C TYR A 462 -13.23 17.75 -1.53
N ARG A 463 -13.70 18.33 -2.62
CA ARG A 463 -14.67 17.74 -3.53
C ARG A 463 -14.16 17.70 -4.96
N TRP A 464 -14.65 16.74 -5.73
CA TRP A 464 -14.46 16.66 -7.16
C TRP A 464 -15.72 16.10 -7.84
N ARG A 465 -15.99 16.51 -9.07
CA ARG A 465 -17.03 15.96 -9.94
C ARG A 465 -16.44 15.54 -11.29
N SER A 466 -17.06 14.57 -11.90
CA SER A 466 -16.66 14.11 -13.25
C SER A 466 -16.65 15.28 -14.22
N GLY A 467 -15.54 15.41 -14.96
CA GLY A 467 -15.29 16.52 -15.89
C GLY A 467 -14.58 17.74 -15.29
N GLU A 468 -14.47 17.85 -13.97
CA GLU A 468 -13.65 18.91 -13.36
C GLU A 468 -12.16 18.55 -13.45
N PRO A 469 -11.28 19.50 -13.85
CA PRO A 469 -9.86 19.22 -14.00
C PRO A 469 -9.13 19.09 -12.64
N ASN A 470 -9.67 19.68 -11.58
CA ASN A 470 -9.02 19.78 -10.28
C ASN A 470 -10.00 19.59 -9.12
N TRP A 471 -9.45 19.23 -7.98
CA TRP A 471 -10.17 19.23 -6.71
C TRP A 471 -10.47 20.64 -6.23
N THR A 472 -11.59 20.83 -5.58
CA THR A 472 -12.02 22.08 -4.95
C THR A 472 -12.09 21.91 -3.44
N VAL A 473 -11.54 22.86 -2.69
CA VAL A 473 -11.62 22.89 -1.22
C VAL A 473 -13.08 23.16 -0.81
N VAL A 474 -13.60 22.34 0.11
CA VAL A 474 -14.93 22.49 0.72
C VAL A 474 -14.82 23.19 2.08
N ALA A 475 -14.00 22.64 2.97
CA ALA A 475 -13.89 23.13 4.34
C ALA A 475 -12.51 22.79 4.95
N ASN A 476 -12.09 23.59 5.92
CA ASN A 476 -11.01 23.24 6.84
C ASN A 476 -11.65 22.68 8.12
N LEU A 477 -11.67 21.36 8.24
CA LEU A 477 -12.22 20.66 9.39
C LEU A 477 -11.39 20.89 10.66
N GLY A 478 -10.10 21.23 10.52
CA GLY A 478 -9.23 21.61 11.63
C GLY A 478 -9.68 22.90 12.30
N ALA A 479 -10.16 23.88 11.52
CA ALA A 479 -10.78 25.08 12.05
C ALA A 479 -12.10 24.79 12.79
N LEU A 480 -12.75 23.67 12.48
CA LEU A 480 -13.95 23.17 13.16
C LEU A 480 -13.63 22.23 14.34
N GLY A 481 -12.34 22.06 14.67
CA GLY A 481 -11.90 21.35 15.85
C GLY A 481 -11.47 19.91 15.64
N LEU A 482 -11.43 19.39 14.41
CA LEU A 482 -10.98 18.02 14.13
C LEU A 482 -9.46 17.96 13.91
N ARG A 483 -8.88 16.79 14.17
CA ARG A 483 -7.47 16.47 13.88
C ARG A 483 -7.40 15.11 13.20
N ASN A 484 -6.41 14.95 12.33
CA ASN A 484 -6.10 13.69 11.66
C ASN A 484 -7.35 12.97 11.13
N VAL A 485 -8.01 13.60 10.15
CA VAL A 485 -9.20 13.00 9.52
C VAL A 485 -8.77 11.80 8.68
N THR A 486 -9.32 10.63 9.00
CA THR A 486 -8.91 9.37 8.38
C THR A 486 -9.98 8.75 7.50
N ARG A 487 -11.28 8.98 7.77
CA ARG A 487 -12.38 8.41 6.99
C ARG A 487 -13.56 9.34 6.85
N LEU A 488 -14.32 9.11 5.79
CA LEU A 488 -15.56 9.82 5.48
C LEU A 488 -16.64 8.79 5.10
N ALA A 489 -17.88 9.06 5.50
CA ALA A 489 -19.06 8.38 4.96
C ALA A 489 -20.20 9.38 4.77
N VAL A 490 -20.90 9.29 3.64
CA VAL A 490 -22.03 10.18 3.30
C VAL A 490 -23.34 9.42 3.47
N SER A 491 -24.35 10.08 4.02
CA SER A 491 -25.70 9.51 4.15
C SER A 491 -26.32 9.24 2.79
N PRO A 492 -27.26 8.28 2.67
CA PRO A 492 -27.93 7.98 1.40
C PRO A 492 -28.69 9.16 0.78
N LYS A 493 -29.09 10.14 1.60
CA LYS A 493 -29.73 11.38 1.14
C LYS A 493 -28.73 12.48 0.77
N GLY A 494 -27.46 12.32 1.08
CA GLY A 494 -26.41 13.33 0.86
C GLY A 494 -26.50 14.53 1.81
N ASP A 495 -27.30 14.43 2.88
CA ASP A 495 -27.55 15.52 3.83
C ASP A 495 -26.66 15.47 5.09
N ARG A 496 -25.86 14.39 5.25
CA ARG A 496 -24.98 14.19 6.40
C ARG A 496 -23.65 13.59 5.98
N LEU A 497 -22.63 13.97 6.74
CA LEU A 497 -21.25 13.47 6.61
C LEU A 497 -20.80 12.94 7.97
N ALA A 498 -20.50 11.66 8.04
CA ALA A 498 -19.77 11.06 9.14
C ALA A 498 -18.27 11.17 8.86
N ILE A 499 -17.51 11.62 9.84
CA ILE A 499 -16.08 11.92 9.76
C ILE A 499 -15.39 11.17 10.88
N VAL A 500 -14.38 10.38 10.57
CA VAL A 500 -13.51 9.77 11.57
C VAL A 500 -12.28 10.64 11.75
N ALA A 501 -12.04 11.03 12.98
CA ALA A 501 -10.91 11.89 13.35
C ALA A 501 -10.40 11.52 14.75
N GLU A 502 -9.20 11.96 15.09
CA GLU A 502 -8.70 11.83 16.45
C GLU A 502 -9.53 12.69 17.41
N ALA A 503 -9.80 12.13 18.61
CA ALA A 503 -10.33 12.91 19.73
C ALA A 503 -9.34 14.01 20.16
N LYS A 504 -9.89 15.12 20.65
CA LYS A 504 -9.05 16.20 21.24
C LYS A 504 -8.53 15.81 22.60
#